data_1d680e4b9b7a0192bd9a8f684f4ec3d7
#
_entry.id   1d680e4b9b7a0192bd9a8f684f4ec3d7
#
_cell.length_a   1.000
_cell.length_b   1.000
_cell.length_c   1.000
_cell.angle_alpha   90.00
_cell.angle_beta   90.00
_cell.angle_gamma   90.00
#
_symmetry.space_group_name_H-M   'P 1'
#
loop_
_entity.id
_entity.type
_entity.pdbx_description
1 polymer ?
#
loop_
_entity_poly.entity_id
_entity_poly.type
_entity_poly.pdbx_seq_one_letter_code
_entity_poly.pdbx_strand_id
1 'polypeptide(L)'
;TNSEGSTRLMDFLDEQRMCRLYEKFILEYYRREFPQITANAAQIPWQLDDGIGMMLPVMQSDIMLTYKEKILIIDAKYYSHTTQTQYGTKKLHSGNLYQIFTYVKNKEYELADCPHEVSGMLLYAKTDEEIIPNNQYFMSGNKISVRTLDLDCDFTEIAAQLNRIAEEHFDL
;
A
#
# COMPACT_ATOMS: atom_id res chain seq x y z
N THR A 1 -26.16 -8.47 26.00
CA THR A 1 -26.27 -7.76 24.72
C THR A 1 -25.36 -6.53 24.64
N ASN A 2 -25.26 -5.72 25.70
CA ASN A 2 -24.35 -4.55 25.71
C ASN A 2 -22.86 -4.94 25.72
N SER A 3 -22.50 -6.09 26.27
CA SER A 3 -21.10 -6.55 26.32
C SER A 3 -20.57 -6.98 24.95
N GLU A 4 -21.36 -7.61 24.10
CA GLU A 4 -20.94 -8.01 22.76
C GLU A 4 -20.72 -6.79 21.84
N GLY A 5 -21.61 -5.81 21.90
CA GLY A 5 -21.46 -4.58 21.15
C GLY A 5 -20.23 -3.76 21.57
N SER A 6 -19.97 -3.72 22.86
CA SER A 6 -18.78 -3.07 23.43
C SER A 6 -17.48 -3.76 23.00
N THR A 7 -17.45 -5.10 23.02
CA THR A 7 -16.29 -5.88 22.56
C THR A 7 -16.01 -5.68 21.09
N ARG A 8 -17.04 -5.72 20.24
CA ARG A 8 -16.91 -5.46 18.79
C ARG A 8 -16.39 -4.07 18.49
N LEU A 9 -16.83 -3.07 19.22
CA LEU A 9 -16.34 -1.69 19.05
C LEU A 9 -14.87 -1.58 19.44
N MET A 10 -14.46 -2.21 20.54
CA MET A 10 -13.06 -2.21 20.97
C MET A 10 -12.15 -2.91 19.97
N ASP A 11 -12.56 -4.05 19.44
CA ASP A 11 -11.82 -4.80 18.42
C ASP A 11 -11.66 -3.95 17.15
N PHE A 12 -12.70 -3.26 16.73
CA PHE A 12 -12.66 -2.36 15.57
C PHE A 12 -11.68 -1.18 15.80
N LEU A 13 -11.71 -0.56 16.98
CA LEU A 13 -10.80 0.54 17.32
C LEU A 13 -9.34 0.08 17.41
N ASP A 14 -9.10 -1.11 17.93
CA ASP A 14 -7.76 -1.70 18.03
C ASP A 14 -7.21 -2.04 16.64
N GLU A 15 -8.02 -2.57 15.75
CA GLU A 15 -7.63 -2.83 14.36
C GLU A 15 -7.27 -1.52 13.64
N GLN A 16 -8.05 -0.46 13.84
CA GLN A 16 -7.74 0.85 13.25
C GLN A 16 -6.44 1.46 13.77
N ARG A 17 -6.16 1.30 15.05
CA ARG A 17 -4.88 1.74 15.64
C ARG A 17 -3.70 0.96 15.05
N MET A 18 -3.86 -0.35 14.89
CA MET A 18 -2.83 -1.19 14.27
C MET A 18 -2.58 -0.82 12.82
N CYS A 19 -3.62 -0.50 12.05
CA CYS A 19 -3.48 -0.01 10.69
C CYS A 19 -2.62 1.27 10.63
N ARG A 20 -2.94 2.25 11.47
CA ARG A 20 -2.18 3.51 11.52
C ARG A 20 -0.75 3.33 11.97
N LEU A 21 -0.53 2.48 12.97
CA LEU A 21 0.81 2.17 13.46
C LEU A 21 1.65 1.46 12.38
N TYR A 22 1.04 0.54 11.67
CA TYR A 22 1.67 -0.20 10.58
C TYR A 22 2.09 0.72 9.44
N GLU A 23 1.21 1.58 8.97
CA GLU A 23 1.50 2.57 7.94
C GLU A 23 2.64 3.51 8.36
N LYS A 24 2.56 4.04 9.57
CA LYS A 24 3.57 4.97 10.11
C LYS A 24 4.93 4.29 10.27
N PHE A 25 4.94 3.05 10.73
CA PHE A 25 6.18 2.28 10.87
C PHE A 25 6.91 2.15 9.54
N ILE A 26 6.21 1.76 8.47
CA ILE A 26 6.79 1.60 7.15
C ILE A 26 7.32 2.94 6.61
N LEU A 27 6.54 4.00 6.73
CA LEU A 27 6.93 5.33 6.27
C LEU A 27 8.19 5.83 6.97
N GLU A 28 8.22 5.76 8.30
CA GLU A 28 9.37 6.22 9.09
C GLU A 28 10.60 5.33 8.88
N TYR A 29 10.39 4.03 8.65
CA TYR A 29 11.49 3.13 8.31
C TYR A 29 12.22 3.60 7.05
N TYR A 30 11.50 3.85 5.98
CA TYR A 30 12.10 4.30 4.72
C TYR A 30 12.72 5.70 4.84
N ARG A 31 12.10 6.60 5.57
CA ARG A 31 12.69 7.93 5.83
C ARG A 31 14.04 7.85 6.52
N ARG A 32 14.14 6.95 7.47
CA ARG A 32 15.34 6.80 8.30
C ARG A 32 16.45 6.01 7.60
N GLU A 33 16.09 4.86 7.05
CA GLU A 33 17.09 3.91 6.55
C GLU A 33 17.50 4.14 5.08
N PHE A 34 16.67 4.86 4.33
CA PHE A 34 16.95 5.21 2.93
C PHE A 34 16.86 6.72 2.71
N PRO A 35 17.82 7.50 3.22
CA PRO A 35 17.78 8.97 3.08
C PRO A 35 17.86 9.45 1.63
N GLN A 36 18.36 8.65 0.70
CA GLN A 36 18.38 8.93 -0.73
C GLN A 36 17.01 8.81 -1.39
N ILE A 37 16.07 8.10 -0.76
CA ILE A 37 14.70 7.96 -1.24
C ILE A 37 13.83 9.01 -0.54
N THR A 38 13.03 9.76 -1.31
CA THR A 38 12.00 10.63 -0.74
C THR A 38 10.80 9.78 -0.34
N ALA A 39 10.45 9.77 0.94
CA ALA A 39 9.33 8.99 1.47
C ALA A 39 8.29 9.91 2.11
N ASN A 40 7.08 9.93 1.58
CA ASN A 40 5.98 10.79 2.01
C ASN A 40 4.64 10.03 2.02
N ALA A 41 3.73 10.48 2.87
CA ALA A 41 2.31 10.19 2.75
C ALA A 41 1.69 11.28 1.86
N ALA A 42 1.83 11.12 0.56
CA ALA A 42 1.52 12.17 -0.39
C ALA A 42 0.07 12.13 -0.88
N GLN A 43 -0.52 13.30 -1.07
CA GLN A 43 -1.78 13.42 -1.79
C GLN A 43 -1.55 13.20 -3.28
N ILE A 44 -2.50 12.56 -3.92
CA ILE A 44 -2.48 12.32 -5.36
C ILE A 44 -3.65 13.07 -5.97
N PRO A 45 -3.40 14.12 -6.76
CA PRO A 45 -4.49 14.89 -7.35
C PRO A 45 -5.21 14.10 -8.44
N TRP A 46 -6.54 14.22 -8.48
CA TRP A 46 -7.33 13.72 -9.58
C TRP A 46 -6.92 14.46 -10.86
N GLN A 47 -6.67 13.70 -11.91
CA GLN A 47 -6.37 14.27 -13.23
C GLN A 47 -7.68 14.41 -14.01
N LEU A 48 -8.17 15.64 -14.10
CA LEU A 48 -9.50 15.95 -14.64
C LEU A 48 -9.37 16.68 -15.98
N ASP A 49 -10.18 16.29 -16.95
CA ASP A 49 -10.15 16.89 -18.30
C ASP A 49 -10.69 18.33 -18.31
N ASP A 50 -11.68 18.60 -17.46
CA ASP A 50 -12.35 19.90 -17.38
C ASP A 50 -12.04 20.68 -16.09
N GLY A 51 -11.25 20.12 -15.19
CA GLY A 51 -10.91 20.72 -13.91
C GLY A 51 -12.03 20.72 -12.88
N ILE A 52 -13.17 20.09 -13.16
CA ILE A 52 -14.33 20.07 -12.25
C ILE A 52 -14.22 18.88 -11.31
N GLY A 53 -13.74 19.12 -10.10
CA GLY A 53 -13.51 18.08 -9.08
C GLY A 53 -14.39 18.19 -7.84
N MET A 54 -15.50 18.92 -7.91
CA MET A 54 -16.39 19.10 -6.77
C MET A 54 -16.88 17.76 -6.23
N MET A 55 -16.81 17.56 -4.91
CA MET A 55 -17.22 16.35 -4.20
C MET A 55 -16.37 15.10 -4.46
N LEU A 56 -15.29 15.20 -5.22
CA LEU A 56 -14.35 14.08 -5.32
C LEU A 56 -13.59 13.90 -4.01
N PRO A 57 -13.42 12.66 -3.54
CA PRO A 57 -12.66 12.42 -2.32
C PRO A 57 -11.18 12.72 -2.51
N VAL A 58 -10.51 13.11 -1.45
CA VAL A 58 -9.05 13.26 -1.45
C VAL A 58 -8.43 11.87 -1.58
N MET A 59 -7.52 11.72 -2.54
CA MET A 59 -6.67 10.54 -2.63
C MET A 59 -5.36 10.82 -1.90
N GLN A 60 -5.03 9.98 -0.95
CA GLN A 60 -3.79 10.07 -0.19
C GLN A 60 -3.17 8.69 -0.05
N SER A 61 -1.94 8.55 -0.52
CA SER A 61 -1.17 7.33 -0.35
C SER A 61 -0.71 7.19 1.11
N ASP A 62 -0.61 5.95 1.58
CA ASP A 62 0.00 5.68 2.88
C ASP A 62 1.49 5.99 2.84
N ILE A 63 2.15 5.47 1.82
CA ILE A 63 3.58 5.70 1.56
C ILE A 63 3.79 5.92 0.06
N MET A 64 4.52 6.96 -0.28
CA MET A 64 5.03 7.17 -1.64
C MET A 64 6.55 7.29 -1.57
N LEU A 65 7.24 6.39 -2.26
CA LEU A 65 8.69 6.38 -2.34
C LEU A 65 9.11 6.87 -3.72
N THR A 66 10.02 7.85 -3.75
CA THR A 66 10.53 8.42 -4.99
C THR A 66 12.04 8.40 -5.00
N TYR A 67 12.60 7.84 -6.05
CA TYR A 67 14.03 7.87 -6.32
C TYR A 67 14.27 8.07 -7.80
N LYS A 68 14.87 9.22 -8.16
CA LYS A 68 15.03 9.65 -9.56
C LYS A 68 13.68 9.65 -10.28
N GLU A 69 13.56 8.91 -11.37
CA GLU A 69 12.35 8.82 -12.19
C GLU A 69 11.36 7.75 -11.70
N LYS A 70 11.77 6.95 -10.71
CA LYS A 70 10.96 5.82 -10.22
C LYS A 70 10.15 6.22 -9.00
N ILE A 71 8.86 5.89 -9.04
CA ILE A 71 7.92 6.15 -7.96
C ILE A 71 7.21 4.85 -7.61
N LEU A 72 7.21 4.50 -6.33
CA LEU A 72 6.45 3.39 -5.79
C LEU A 72 5.41 3.91 -4.81
N ILE A 73 4.14 3.68 -5.12
CA ILE A 73 3.02 3.98 -4.23
C ILE A 73 2.67 2.71 -3.46
N ILE A 74 2.79 2.77 -2.14
CA ILE A 74 2.48 1.64 -1.26
C ILE A 74 1.20 1.93 -0.51
N ASP A 75 0.26 1.01 -0.58
CA ASP A 75 -0.94 0.97 0.24
C ASP A 75 -0.76 -0.14 1.27
N ALA A 76 -0.56 0.25 2.52
CA ALA A 76 -0.30 -0.66 3.63
C ALA A 76 -1.62 -1.16 4.22
N LYS A 77 -1.80 -2.46 4.26
CA LYS A 77 -3.04 -3.08 4.72
C LYS A 77 -2.79 -4.00 5.92
N TYR A 78 -3.55 -3.76 6.97
CA TYR A 78 -3.55 -4.59 8.17
C TYR A 78 -4.96 -5.14 8.37
N TYR A 79 -5.16 -6.39 8.00
CA TYR A 79 -6.43 -7.10 8.14
C TYR A 79 -6.23 -8.39 8.93
N SER A 80 -7.26 -8.82 9.66
CA SER A 80 -7.30 -10.17 10.20
C SER A 80 -7.33 -11.24 9.09
N HIS A 81 -7.89 -10.89 7.91
CA HIS A 81 -7.88 -11.72 6.71
C HIS A 81 -7.52 -10.91 5.47
N THR A 82 -6.44 -11.30 4.79
CA THR A 82 -5.91 -10.61 3.60
C THR A 82 -6.74 -10.87 2.35
N THR A 83 -7.33 -12.07 2.24
CA THR A 83 -8.13 -12.49 1.09
C THR A 83 -9.56 -12.74 1.48
N GLN A 84 -10.44 -12.71 0.49
CA GLN A 84 -11.83 -13.12 0.62
C GLN A 84 -12.08 -14.39 -0.17
N THR A 85 -13.04 -15.20 0.28
CA THR A 85 -13.44 -16.42 -0.42
C THR A 85 -14.70 -16.15 -1.23
N GLN A 86 -14.62 -16.44 -2.53
CA GLN A 86 -15.78 -16.39 -3.45
C GLN A 86 -15.80 -17.66 -4.28
N TYR A 87 -16.91 -18.39 -4.21
CA TYR A 87 -17.06 -19.67 -4.92
C TYR A 87 -15.93 -20.66 -4.66
N GLY A 88 -15.42 -20.70 -3.41
CA GLY A 88 -14.31 -21.58 -3.03
C GLY A 88 -12.92 -21.14 -3.50
N THR A 89 -12.80 -19.99 -4.14
CA THR A 89 -11.53 -19.45 -4.62
C THR A 89 -11.10 -18.27 -3.77
N LYS A 90 -9.85 -18.24 -3.32
CA LYS A 90 -9.26 -17.12 -2.59
C LYS A 90 -8.91 -15.99 -3.57
N LYS A 91 -9.39 -14.78 -3.29
CA LYS A 91 -9.14 -13.58 -4.09
C LYS A 91 -8.75 -12.41 -3.20
N LEU A 92 -7.99 -11.49 -3.76
CA LEU A 92 -7.69 -10.21 -3.12
C LEU A 92 -8.96 -9.35 -3.02
N HIS A 93 -9.00 -8.46 -2.01
CA HIS A 93 -10.08 -7.48 -1.88
C HIS A 93 -10.08 -6.53 -3.08
N SER A 94 -11.15 -6.54 -3.87
CA SER A 94 -11.24 -5.76 -5.11
C SER A 94 -11.09 -4.26 -4.88
N GLY A 95 -11.65 -3.75 -3.79
CA GLY A 95 -11.53 -2.34 -3.44
C GLY A 95 -10.07 -1.88 -3.26
N ASN A 96 -9.22 -2.73 -2.71
CA ASN A 96 -7.79 -2.44 -2.55
C ASN A 96 -7.08 -2.35 -3.92
N LEU A 97 -7.40 -3.26 -4.83
CA LEU A 97 -6.85 -3.24 -6.19
C LEU A 97 -7.31 -2.00 -6.96
N TYR A 98 -8.59 -1.64 -6.87
CA TYR A 98 -9.11 -0.43 -7.52
C TYR A 98 -8.45 0.82 -6.96
N GLN A 99 -8.25 0.89 -5.65
CA GLN A 99 -7.61 2.02 -4.99
C GLN A 99 -6.17 2.22 -5.48
N ILE A 100 -5.34 1.18 -5.42
CA ILE A 100 -3.94 1.29 -5.83
C ILE A 100 -3.81 1.58 -7.33
N PHE A 101 -4.64 0.96 -8.15
CA PHE A 101 -4.67 1.21 -9.59
C PHE A 101 -5.04 2.66 -9.91
N THR A 102 -6.05 3.20 -9.22
CA THR A 102 -6.46 4.60 -9.37
C THR A 102 -5.34 5.56 -8.98
N TYR A 103 -4.65 5.30 -7.88
CA TYR A 103 -3.53 6.11 -7.43
C TYR A 103 -2.38 6.12 -8.45
N VAL A 104 -2.01 4.96 -8.94
CA VAL A 104 -0.93 4.80 -9.92
C VAL A 104 -1.27 5.53 -11.23
N LYS A 105 -2.49 5.37 -11.73
CA LYS A 105 -2.90 5.99 -12.99
C LYS A 105 -2.99 7.52 -12.92
N ASN A 106 -3.49 8.06 -11.83
CA ASN A 106 -3.53 9.52 -11.65
C ASN A 106 -2.10 10.08 -11.50
N LYS A 107 -1.24 9.41 -10.76
CA LYS A 107 0.17 9.85 -10.62
C LYS A 107 0.92 9.78 -11.95
N GLU A 108 0.72 8.73 -12.70
CA GLU A 108 1.33 8.58 -14.02
C GLU A 108 0.89 9.69 -14.98
N TYR A 109 -0.40 10.00 -15.02
CA TYR A 109 -0.92 11.07 -15.87
C TYR A 109 -0.40 12.44 -15.44
N GLU A 110 -0.31 12.70 -14.13
CA GLU A 110 0.31 13.93 -13.60
C GLU A 110 1.74 14.13 -14.11
N LEU A 111 2.49 13.04 -14.30
CA LEU A 111 3.88 13.06 -14.73
C LEU A 111 4.08 12.82 -16.23
N ALA A 112 3.02 12.89 -17.03
CA ALA A 112 3.04 12.52 -18.45
C ALA A 112 4.11 13.25 -19.26
N ASP A 113 4.42 14.51 -18.91
CA ASP A 113 5.42 15.32 -19.61
C ASP A 113 6.85 15.17 -19.08
N CYS A 114 7.04 14.31 -18.09
CA CYS A 114 8.34 14.04 -17.48
C CYS A 114 8.71 12.56 -17.63
N PRO A 115 10.01 12.21 -17.69
CA PRO A 115 10.42 10.81 -17.57
C PRO A 115 9.95 10.24 -16.23
N HIS A 116 9.26 9.11 -16.26
CA HIS A 116 8.70 8.50 -15.05
C HIS A 116 8.47 7.00 -15.21
N GLU A 117 8.53 6.30 -14.08
CA GLU A 117 8.10 4.93 -13.93
C GLU A 117 7.31 4.83 -12.62
N VAL A 118 5.99 4.72 -12.72
CA VAL A 118 5.10 4.65 -11.56
C VAL A 118 4.64 3.22 -11.36
N SER A 119 4.85 2.69 -10.16
CA SER A 119 4.42 1.36 -9.74
C SER A 119 3.59 1.47 -8.47
N GLY A 120 2.72 0.48 -8.27
CA GLY A 120 1.93 0.36 -7.06
C GLY A 120 2.21 -0.94 -6.32
N MET A 121 1.97 -0.93 -5.01
CA MET A 121 2.09 -2.09 -4.16
C MET A 121 1.01 -2.09 -3.08
N LEU A 122 0.31 -3.21 -2.96
CA LEU A 122 -0.44 -3.54 -1.77
C LEU A 122 0.48 -4.33 -0.84
N LEU A 123 0.74 -3.81 0.34
CA LEU A 123 1.63 -4.43 1.33
C LEU A 123 0.83 -4.87 2.55
N TYR A 124 0.47 -6.14 2.57
CA TYR A 124 -0.30 -6.74 3.64
C TYR A 124 0.59 -7.14 4.80
N ALA A 125 0.17 -6.84 6.03
CA ALA A 125 0.72 -7.48 7.20
C ALA A 125 0.33 -8.96 7.20
N LYS A 126 1.23 -9.84 7.60
CA LYS A 126 0.95 -11.27 7.70
C LYS A 126 -0.22 -11.55 8.62
N THR A 127 -1.13 -12.39 8.16
CA THR A 127 -2.30 -12.85 8.91
C THR A 127 -2.24 -14.36 9.13
N ASP A 128 -3.29 -14.92 9.73
CA ASP A 128 -3.40 -16.37 10.00
C ASP A 128 -3.78 -17.20 8.77
N GLU A 129 -3.97 -16.56 7.62
CA GLU A 129 -4.34 -17.27 6.39
C GLU A 129 -3.21 -18.16 5.87
N GLU A 130 -3.58 -19.32 5.34
CA GLU A 130 -2.63 -20.25 4.70
C GLU A 130 -2.05 -19.66 3.42
N ILE A 131 -2.86 -18.91 2.68
CA ILE A 131 -2.45 -18.27 1.44
C ILE A 131 -1.88 -16.89 1.76
N ILE A 132 -0.60 -16.73 1.48
CA ILE A 132 0.14 -15.49 1.68
C ILE A 132 0.33 -14.83 0.32
N PRO A 133 -0.36 -13.71 0.00
CA PRO A 133 -0.18 -13.04 -1.28
C PRO A 133 1.25 -12.56 -1.50
N ASN A 134 1.82 -12.95 -2.63
CA ASN A 134 3.13 -12.50 -3.09
C ASN A 134 3.17 -12.58 -4.61
N ASN A 135 2.55 -11.61 -5.27
CA ASN A 135 2.35 -11.62 -6.71
C ASN A 135 2.72 -10.26 -7.32
N GLN A 136 3.05 -10.30 -8.60
CA GLN A 136 3.35 -9.12 -9.38
C GLN A 136 2.54 -9.17 -10.67
N TYR A 137 1.84 -8.08 -10.96
CA TYR A 137 1.01 -7.96 -12.14
C TYR A 137 1.45 -6.76 -12.97
N PHE A 138 1.26 -6.85 -14.28
CA PHE A 138 1.42 -5.73 -15.18
C PHE A 138 0.05 -5.39 -15.76
N MET A 139 -0.44 -4.19 -15.46
CA MET A 139 -1.78 -3.73 -15.84
C MET A 139 -1.68 -2.37 -16.51
N SER A 140 -2.13 -2.30 -17.75
CA SER A 140 -2.18 -1.02 -18.51
C SER A 140 -0.85 -0.24 -18.47
N GLY A 141 0.27 -0.97 -18.56
CA GLY A 141 1.61 -0.40 -18.59
C GLY A 141 2.27 -0.18 -17.24
N ASN A 142 1.62 -0.49 -16.13
CA ASN A 142 2.18 -0.31 -14.79
C ASN A 142 2.35 -1.64 -14.06
N LYS A 143 3.40 -1.70 -13.25
CA LYS A 143 3.62 -2.82 -12.33
C LYS A 143 2.80 -2.60 -11.06
N ILE A 144 1.95 -3.55 -10.72
CA ILE A 144 1.18 -3.59 -9.47
C ILE A 144 1.58 -4.85 -8.73
N SER A 145 2.17 -4.69 -7.56
CA SER A 145 2.62 -5.80 -6.74
C SER A 145 1.70 -6.00 -5.55
N VAL A 146 1.57 -7.24 -5.13
CA VAL A 146 0.87 -7.60 -3.89
C VAL A 146 1.85 -8.40 -3.07
N ARG A 147 2.27 -7.86 -1.93
CA ARG A 147 3.26 -8.49 -1.06
C ARG A 147 2.75 -8.60 0.36
N THR A 148 3.32 -9.54 1.09
CA THR A 148 3.05 -9.74 2.52
C THR A 148 4.32 -9.45 3.31
N LEU A 149 4.18 -8.64 4.35
CA LEU A 149 5.25 -8.34 5.30
C LEU A 149 5.03 -9.19 6.54
N ASP A 150 5.98 -10.08 6.82
CA ASP A 150 5.96 -10.87 8.04
C ASP A 150 6.46 -10.04 9.21
N LEU A 151 5.57 -9.77 10.17
CA LEU A 151 5.88 -9.01 11.38
C LEU A 151 6.18 -9.93 12.58
N ASP A 152 5.95 -11.23 12.45
CA ASP A 152 6.18 -12.23 13.50
C ASP A 152 7.60 -12.79 13.41
N CYS A 153 8.58 -11.90 13.44
CA CYS A 153 10.00 -12.24 13.38
C CYS A 153 10.82 -11.11 14.00
N ASP A 154 12.13 -11.31 14.12
CA ASP A 154 13.03 -10.29 14.64
C ASP A 154 13.04 -9.04 13.76
N PHE A 155 13.30 -7.89 14.35
CA PHE A 155 13.38 -6.61 13.64
C PHE A 155 14.36 -6.68 12.45
N THR A 156 15.48 -7.37 12.60
CA THR A 156 16.47 -7.55 11.51
C THR A 156 15.84 -8.22 10.27
N GLU A 157 14.94 -9.18 10.48
CA GLU A 157 14.24 -9.85 9.39
C GLU A 157 13.14 -8.97 8.78
N ILE A 158 12.45 -8.18 9.60
CA ILE A 158 11.49 -7.18 9.11
C ILE A 158 12.22 -6.15 8.25
N ALA A 159 13.35 -5.64 8.75
CA ALA A 159 14.19 -4.70 8.02
C ALA A 159 14.67 -5.28 6.69
N ALA A 160 15.09 -6.55 6.67
CA ALA A 160 15.53 -7.22 5.44
C ALA A 160 14.41 -7.27 4.38
N GLN A 161 13.18 -7.53 4.80
CA GLN A 161 12.02 -7.52 3.89
C GLN A 161 11.76 -6.14 3.29
N LEU A 162 11.78 -5.09 4.11
CA LEU A 162 11.59 -3.71 3.65
C LEU A 162 12.75 -3.23 2.77
N ASN A 163 13.98 -3.60 3.11
CA ASN A 163 15.16 -3.29 2.28
C ASN A 163 15.05 -3.92 0.90
N ARG A 164 14.61 -5.17 0.84
CA ARG A 164 14.45 -5.88 -0.43
C ARG A 164 13.43 -5.19 -1.35
N ILE A 165 12.34 -4.68 -0.80
CA ILE A 165 11.35 -3.91 -1.57
C ILE A 165 12.01 -2.70 -2.23
N ALA A 166 12.78 -1.90 -1.48
CA ALA A 166 13.46 -0.72 -2.00
C ALA A 166 14.55 -1.09 -3.02
N GLU A 167 15.37 -2.07 -2.71
CA GLU A 167 16.47 -2.53 -3.56
C GLU A 167 15.97 -3.04 -4.90
N GLU A 168 14.94 -3.89 -4.91
CA GLU A 168 14.34 -4.44 -6.13
C GLU A 168 13.65 -3.37 -6.97
N HIS A 169 12.99 -2.40 -6.34
CA HIS A 169 12.23 -1.37 -7.04
C HIS A 169 13.10 -0.28 -7.64
N PHE A 170 14.15 0.11 -6.95
CA PHE A 170 14.98 1.25 -7.30
C PHE A 170 16.37 0.87 -7.80
N ASP A 171 16.64 -0.42 -7.96
CA ASP A 171 17.95 -0.95 -8.39
C ASP A 171 19.09 -0.43 -7.51
N LEU A 172 18.89 -0.50 -6.19
CA LEU A 172 19.88 -0.05 -5.19
C LEU A 172 20.79 -1.19 -4.76
#